data_5a059fc64d4f31304db1b839de68a558
#
_entry.id   5a059fc64d4f31304db1b839de68a558
#
_cell.length_a   1.000
_cell.length_b   1.000
_cell.length_c   1.000
_cell.angle_alpha   90.00
_cell.angle_beta   90.00
_cell.angle_gamma   90.00
#
_symmetry.space_group_name_H-M   'P 1'
#
loop_
_entity.id
_entity.type
_entity.pdbx_description
1 polymer ?
#
loop_
_entity_poly.entity_id
_entity_poly.type
_entity_poly.pdbx_seq_one_letter_code
_entity_poly.pdbx_strand_id
1 'polypeptide(L)'
;IALWDRQDRVLTLMRDRMGKKPLYYAHGPHGVMWGSEPTSLCANESFDRTLDEQALQLYFRLGYIPSPFSIYRSARKVEPGCYVTCRVGAEPQSRRYWSARDAAHAGVDSPHRLDEREAVEALDELLGDAVSHRMIADVPLGAFLSGGVDSSAVVAMMQTRASRPVRTFSLGFPDAAYDEAPFARAVAEHLGTDHTELYVDPKQTQAVIPDLPSIYDEPFADSSQVPTFLVSRLARQHVTV
;
A
#
# COMPACT_ATOMS: atom_id res chain seq x y z
N ILE A 1 -7.53 -8.48 -7.53
CA ILE A 1 -8.67 -9.40 -7.81
C ILE A 1 -8.17 -10.47 -8.77
N ALA A 2 -8.53 -11.74 -8.51
CA ALA A 2 -8.37 -12.84 -9.45
C ALA A 2 -9.75 -13.44 -9.73
N LEU A 3 -10.13 -13.49 -11.00
CA LEU A 3 -11.43 -13.99 -11.46
C LEU A 3 -11.20 -15.13 -12.46
N TRP A 4 -11.78 -16.30 -12.20
CA TRP A 4 -11.80 -17.42 -13.10
C TRP A 4 -13.15 -17.56 -13.79
N ASP A 5 -13.16 -17.35 -15.11
CA ASP A 5 -14.31 -17.66 -15.95
C ASP A 5 -14.27 -19.13 -16.37
N ARG A 6 -15.25 -19.91 -15.87
CA ARG A 6 -15.33 -21.35 -16.16
C ARG A 6 -15.76 -21.66 -17.59
N GLN A 7 -16.60 -20.80 -18.16
CA GLN A 7 -17.15 -21.02 -19.51
C GLN A 7 -16.07 -20.74 -20.55
N ASP A 8 -15.43 -19.58 -20.47
CA ASP A 8 -14.39 -19.17 -21.42
C ASP A 8 -13.00 -19.72 -21.04
N ARG A 9 -12.85 -20.32 -19.87
CA ARG A 9 -11.59 -20.82 -19.30
C ARG A 9 -10.50 -19.75 -19.28
N VAL A 10 -10.86 -18.58 -18.79
CA VAL A 10 -9.97 -17.40 -18.69
C VAL A 10 -9.76 -17.03 -17.23
N LEU A 11 -8.50 -16.88 -16.85
CA LEU A 11 -8.13 -16.21 -15.62
C LEU A 11 -7.89 -14.73 -15.90
N THR A 12 -8.60 -13.86 -15.17
CA THR A 12 -8.37 -12.41 -15.21
C THR A 12 -7.79 -11.95 -13.88
N LEU A 13 -6.61 -11.36 -13.92
CA LEU A 13 -5.92 -10.75 -12.79
C LEU A 13 -6.02 -9.24 -12.93
N MET A 14 -6.68 -8.55 -11.98
CA MET A 14 -6.92 -7.11 -12.05
C MET A 14 -6.32 -6.41 -10.83
N ARG A 15 -5.56 -5.34 -11.07
CA ARG A 15 -4.99 -4.48 -10.04
C ARG A 15 -5.75 -3.16 -9.97
N ASP A 16 -5.90 -2.60 -8.78
CA ASP A 16 -6.58 -1.33 -8.56
C ASP A 16 -5.91 -0.16 -9.32
N ARG A 17 -6.65 0.93 -9.50
CA ARG A 17 -6.24 2.10 -10.28
C ARG A 17 -4.86 2.63 -9.92
N MET A 18 -4.60 2.82 -8.61
CA MET A 18 -3.36 3.39 -8.10
C MET A 18 -2.29 2.32 -7.79
N GLY A 19 -2.61 1.02 -7.96
CA GLY A 19 -1.72 -0.09 -7.63
C GLY A 19 -1.41 -0.22 -6.14
N LYS A 20 -2.33 0.22 -5.28
CA LYS A 20 -2.17 0.22 -3.83
C LYS A 20 -2.01 -1.20 -3.27
N LYS A 21 -2.73 -2.16 -3.87
CA LYS A 21 -2.57 -3.57 -3.53
C LYS A 21 -1.66 -4.24 -4.55
N PRO A 22 -0.57 -4.89 -4.10
CA PRO A 22 0.32 -5.59 -5.02
C PRO A 22 -0.37 -6.82 -5.61
N LEU A 23 0.03 -7.18 -6.83
CA LEU A 23 -0.40 -8.38 -7.52
C LEU A 23 0.68 -8.82 -8.49
N TYR A 24 1.19 -10.03 -8.27
CA TYR A 24 2.23 -10.65 -9.07
C TYR A 24 1.67 -11.86 -9.80
N TYR A 25 2.26 -12.17 -10.94
CA TYR A 25 1.98 -13.39 -11.67
C TYR A 25 3.24 -13.94 -12.35
N ALA A 26 3.28 -15.25 -12.54
CA ALA A 26 4.26 -15.95 -13.33
C ALA A 26 3.54 -16.88 -14.31
N HIS A 27 4.02 -16.95 -15.54
CA HIS A 27 3.52 -17.85 -16.58
C HIS A 27 4.63 -18.82 -16.97
N GLY A 28 4.31 -20.10 -17.03
CA GLY A 28 5.26 -21.15 -17.35
C GLY A 28 4.59 -22.39 -17.92
N PRO A 29 5.37 -23.46 -18.17
CA PRO A 29 4.87 -24.70 -18.77
C PRO A 29 3.72 -25.36 -18.00
N HIS A 30 3.65 -25.13 -16.69
CA HIS A 30 2.65 -25.71 -15.80
C HIS A 30 1.43 -24.82 -15.59
N GLY A 31 1.35 -23.67 -16.27
CA GLY A 31 0.24 -22.73 -16.17
C GLY A 31 0.63 -21.39 -15.56
N VAL A 32 -0.33 -20.73 -14.92
CA VAL A 32 -0.19 -19.42 -14.32
C VAL A 32 -0.23 -19.53 -12.80
N MET A 33 0.78 -18.95 -12.16
CA MET A 33 0.81 -18.72 -10.72
C MET A 33 0.56 -17.25 -10.46
N TRP A 34 -0.12 -16.90 -9.34
CA TRP A 34 -0.32 -15.52 -8.95
C TRP A 34 -0.42 -15.37 -7.44
N GLY A 35 -0.14 -14.17 -6.94
CA GLY A 35 -0.26 -13.84 -5.54
C GLY A 35 -0.07 -12.36 -5.28
N SER A 36 -0.38 -11.93 -4.07
CA SER A 36 -0.13 -10.55 -3.66
C SER A 36 1.35 -10.26 -3.48
N GLU A 37 2.14 -11.27 -3.18
CA GLU A 37 3.55 -11.19 -2.83
C GLU A 37 4.38 -12.26 -3.57
N PRO A 38 5.63 -11.97 -3.95
CA PRO A 38 6.53 -12.94 -4.58
C PRO A 38 6.74 -14.21 -3.76
N THR A 39 6.75 -14.12 -2.42
CA THR A 39 6.87 -15.29 -1.53
C THR A 39 5.80 -16.33 -1.79
N SER A 40 4.58 -15.90 -2.14
CA SER A 40 3.49 -16.82 -2.50
C SER A 40 3.78 -17.62 -3.77
N LEU A 41 4.49 -17.03 -4.73
CA LEU A 41 4.97 -17.74 -5.93
C LEU A 41 6.11 -18.69 -5.58
N CYS A 42 7.02 -18.26 -4.70
CA CYS A 42 8.13 -19.07 -4.22
C CYS A 42 7.70 -20.32 -3.43
N ALA A 43 6.48 -20.35 -2.91
CA ALA A 43 5.95 -21.53 -2.24
C ALA A 43 5.73 -22.72 -3.21
N ASN A 44 5.68 -22.46 -4.52
CA ASN A 44 5.62 -23.51 -5.53
C ASN A 44 7.03 -23.92 -5.96
N GLU A 45 7.36 -25.21 -5.84
CA GLU A 45 8.67 -25.76 -6.19
C GLU A 45 9.04 -25.59 -7.66
N SER A 46 8.05 -25.50 -8.55
CA SER A 46 8.27 -25.28 -9.98
C SER A 46 8.53 -23.82 -10.37
N PHE A 47 8.47 -22.90 -9.41
CA PHE A 47 8.73 -21.48 -9.67
C PHE A 47 10.23 -21.24 -9.87
N ASP A 48 10.59 -20.62 -11.00
CA ASP A 48 11.97 -20.21 -11.28
C ASP A 48 12.33 -18.95 -10.49
N ARG A 49 13.23 -19.09 -9.53
CA ARG A 49 13.73 -18.02 -8.65
C ARG A 49 14.95 -17.30 -9.19
N THR A 50 15.25 -17.45 -10.48
CA THR A 50 16.36 -16.73 -11.11
C THR A 50 16.12 -15.23 -11.01
N LEU A 51 17.11 -14.52 -10.47
CA LEU A 51 17.03 -13.06 -10.32
C LEU A 51 17.05 -12.35 -11.69
N ASP A 52 16.30 -11.28 -11.79
CA ASP A 52 16.27 -10.42 -12.96
C ASP A 52 17.33 -9.33 -12.81
N GLU A 53 18.40 -9.40 -13.63
CA GLU A 53 19.49 -8.42 -13.61
C GLU A 53 19.01 -6.99 -13.96
N GLN A 54 18.02 -6.87 -14.85
CA GLN A 54 17.44 -5.58 -15.21
C GLN A 54 16.66 -5.00 -14.03
N ALA A 55 15.91 -5.81 -13.29
CA ALA A 55 15.23 -5.38 -12.08
C ALA A 55 16.22 -4.92 -11.01
N LEU A 56 17.36 -5.61 -10.85
CA LEU A 56 18.42 -5.18 -9.94
C LEU A 56 19.03 -3.83 -10.36
N GLN A 57 19.29 -3.62 -11.65
CA GLN A 57 19.79 -2.33 -12.15
C GLN A 57 18.78 -1.20 -11.89
N LEU A 58 17.50 -1.46 -12.08
CA LEU A 58 16.42 -0.51 -11.78
C LEU A 58 16.36 -0.21 -10.26
N TYR A 59 16.50 -1.22 -9.43
CA TYR A 59 16.57 -1.03 -7.98
C TYR A 59 17.73 -0.11 -7.57
N PHE A 60 18.94 -0.35 -8.06
CA PHE A 60 20.08 0.51 -7.75
C PHE A 60 19.93 1.95 -8.24
N ARG A 61 19.16 2.16 -9.31
CA ARG A 61 18.91 3.49 -9.87
C ARG A 61 17.76 4.22 -9.18
N LEU A 62 16.68 3.52 -8.82
CA LEU A 62 15.41 4.10 -8.39
C LEU A 62 15.13 3.89 -6.89
N GLY A 63 15.86 2.99 -6.23
CA GLY A 63 15.58 2.59 -4.85
C GLY A 63 14.42 1.60 -4.70
N TYR A 64 13.81 1.16 -5.80
CA TYR A 64 12.74 0.15 -5.83
C TYR A 64 12.66 -0.52 -7.19
N ILE A 65 11.93 -1.62 -7.28
CA ILE A 65 11.69 -2.32 -8.54
C ILE A 65 10.35 -1.88 -9.12
N PRO A 66 10.34 -1.09 -10.24
CA PRO A 66 9.09 -0.59 -10.81
C PRO A 66 8.30 -1.68 -11.54
N SER A 67 6.96 -1.52 -11.64
CA SER A 67 6.15 -2.34 -12.54
C SER A 67 6.56 -2.14 -14.00
N PRO A 68 6.51 -3.17 -14.85
CA PRO A 68 6.01 -4.53 -14.58
C PRO A 68 7.06 -5.51 -14.04
N PHE A 69 8.27 -5.05 -13.71
CA PHE A 69 9.37 -5.89 -13.26
C PHE A 69 9.12 -6.46 -11.86
N SER A 70 9.69 -7.62 -11.60
CA SER A 70 9.87 -8.25 -10.30
C SER A 70 11.33 -8.59 -10.11
N ILE A 71 11.75 -8.83 -8.86
CA ILE A 71 13.09 -9.32 -8.55
C ILE A 71 13.38 -10.67 -9.23
N TYR A 72 12.36 -11.45 -9.55
CA TYR A 72 12.46 -12.72 -10.25
C TYR A 72 12.15 -12.56 -11.73
N ARG A 73 13.02 -13.10 -12.60
CA ARG A 73 12.89 -13.04 -14.07
C ARG A 73 11.58 -13.63 -14.59
N SER A 74 11.11 -14.70 -13.95
CA SER A 74 9.89 -15.43 -14.33
C SER A 74 8.59 -14.75 -13.87
N ALA A 75 8.67 -13.75 -12.98
CA ALA A 75 7.50 -13.06 -12.44
C ALA A 75 7.34 -11.65 -13.00
N ARG A 76 6.11 -11.18 -13.01
CA ARG A 76 5.72 -9.82 -13.39
C ARG A 76 4.74 -9.23 -12.38
N LYS A 77 4.81 -7.92 -12.17
CA LYS A 77 3.75 -7.16 -11.49
C LYS A 77 2.65 -6.83 -12.47
N VAL A 78 1.39 -7.04 -12.09
CA VAL A 78 0.29 -6.40 -12.82
C VAL A 78 0.41 -4.90 -12.61
N GLU A 79 0.41 -4.13 -13.68
CA GLU A 79 0.56 -2.67 -13.60
C GLU A 79 -0.68 -2.02 -12.96
N PRO A 80 -0.53 -0.86 -12.27
CA PRO A 80 -1.65 -0.09 -11.78
C PRO A 80 -2.68 0.23 -12.87
N GLY A 81 -3.97 0.10 -12.56
CA GLY A 81 -5.05 0.36 -13.51
C GLY A 81 -5.10 -0.60 -14.71
N CYS A 82 -4.46 -1.78 -14.56
CA CYS A 82 -4.43 -2.81 -15.61
C CYS A 82 -5.07 -4.12 -15.13
N TYR A 83 -5.45 -4.92 -16.10
CA TYR A 83 -5.76 -6.33 -15.90
C TYR A 83 -5.00 -7.20 -16.90
N VAL A 84 -4.70 -8.42 -16.48
CA VAL A 84 -4.02 -9.43 -17.30
C VAL A 84 -4.99 -10.60 -17.51
N THR A 85 -5.20 -10.99 -18.77
CA THR A 85 -5.97 -12.19 -19.10
C THR A 85 -5.04 -13.32 -19.48
N CYS A 86 -5.25 -14.48 -18.87
CA CYS A 86 -4.49 -15.69 -19.09
C CYS A 86 -5.42 -16.78 -19.64
N ARG A 87 -5.07 -17.36 -20.79
CA ARG A 87 -5.77 -18.47 -21.42
C ARG A 87 -4.85 -19.67 -21.53
N VAL A 88 -5.41 -20.86 -21.49
CA VAL A 88 -4.63 -22.08 -21.67
C VAL A 88 -3.97 -22.08 -23.05
N GLY A 89 -2.66 -22.29 -23.09
CA GLY A 89 -1.88 -22.34 -24.33
C GLY A 89 -1.62 -21.00 -25.01
N ALA A 90 -1.87 -19.88 -24.32
CA ALA A 90 -1.59 -18.54 -24.86
C ALA A 90 -0.79 -17.71 -23.86
N GLU A 91 -0.01 -16.75 -24.38
CA GLU A 91 0.70 -15.77 -23.57
C GLU A 91 -0.27 -14.84 -22.84
N PRO A 92 0.03 -14.46 -21.57
CA PRO A 92 -0.75 -13.50 -20.83
C PRO A 92 -0.84 -12.14 -21.54
N GLN A 93 -2.04 -11.57 -21.61
CA GLN A 93 -2.29 -10.29 -22.26
C GLN A 93 -2.66 -9.23 -21.23
N SER A 94 -1.86 -8.16 -21.14
CA SER A 94 -2.14 -7.00 -20.29
C SER A 94 -2.97 -5.96 -21.04
N ARG A 95 -3.98 -5.40 -20.34
CA ARG A 95 -4.79 -4.28 -20.84
C ARG A 95 -4.99 -3.26 -19.74
N ARG A 96 -4.86 -1.98 -20.10
CA ARG A 96 -5.10 -0.85 -19.21
C ARG A 96 -6.57 -0.46 -19.27
N TYR A 97 -7.20 -0.30 -18.10
CA TYR A 97 -8.57 0.20 -17.97
C TYR A 97 -8.62 1.60 -17.36
N TRP A 98 -7.52 2.05 -16.73
CA TRP A 98 -7.40 3.38 -16.15
C TRP A 98 -5.94 3.82 -16.09
N SER A 99 -5.70 5.13 -16.16
CA SER A 99 -4.37 5.72 -16.10
C SER A 99 -4.42 7.05 -15.33
N ALA A 100 -3.53 7.20 -14.33
CA ALA A 100 -3.37 8.47 -13.60
C ALA A 100 -2.92 9.61 -14.52
N ARG A 101 -2.09 9.28 -15.54
CA ARG A 101 -1.65 10.25 -16.55
C ARG A 101 -2.83 10.80 -17.35
N ASP A 102 -3.72 9.91 -17.82
CA ASP A 102 -4.86 10.33 -18.63
C ASP A 102 -5.84 11.15 -17.80
N ALA A 103 -6.03 10.79 -16.52
CA ALA A 103 -6.83 11.58 -15.58
C ALA A 103 -6.21 12.96 -15.34
N ALA A 104 -4.88 13.05 -15.18
CA ALA A 104 -4.19 14.33 -15.01
C ALA A 104 -4.30 15.19 -16.27
N HIS A 105 -4.11 14.64 -17.47
CA HIS A 105 -4.29 15.37 -18.73
C HIS A 105 -5.72 15.87 -18.88
N ALA A 106 -6.72 15.04 -18.62
CA ALA A 106 -8.13 15.47 -18.66
C ALA A 106 -8.42 16.63 -17.69
N GLY A 107 -7.80 16.62 -16.50
CA GLY A 107 -7.92 17.72 -15.54
C GLY A 107 -7.26 19.02 -16.02
N VAL A 108 -6.10 18.91 -16.71
CA VAL A 108 -5.44 20.07 -17.31
C VAL A 108 -6.25 20.64 -18.48
N ASP A 109 -6.80 19.76 -19.32
CA ASP A 109 -7.61 20.17 -20.49
C ASP A 109 -8.97 20.75 -20.10
N SER A 110 -9.49 20.34 -18.95
CA SER A 110 -10.78 20.81 -18.40
C SER A 110 -10.67 21.11 -16.90
N PRO A 111 -9.99 22.20 -16.53
CA PRO A 111 -9.79 22.56 -15.13
C PRO A 111 -11.10 22.95 -14.46
N HIS A 112 -11.23 22.62 -13.18
CA HIS A 112 -12.35 23.08 -12.36
C HIS A 112 -12.37 24.62 -12.29
N ARG A 113 -13.58 25.19 -12.30
CA ARG A 113 -13.80 26.62 -12.13
C ARG A 113 -14.35 26.98 -10.75
N LEU A 114 -14.03 26.15 -9.76
CA LEU A 114 -14.43 26.34 -8.37
C LEU A 114 -13.62 27.46 -7.75
N ASP A 115 -14.26 28.26 -6.90
CA ASP A 115 -13.52 29.13 -5.98
C ASP A 115 -12.86 28.31 -4.86
N GLU A 116 -12.04 28.96 -4.02
CA GLU A 116 -11.31 28.28 -2.95
C GLU A 116 -12.24 27.55 -1.98
N ARG A 117 -13.35 28.18 -1.60
CA ARG A 117 -14.33 27.60 -0.67
C ARG A 117 -15.02 26.38 -1.29
N GLU A 118 -15.48 26.50 -2.52
CA GLU A 118 -16.12 25.41 -3.27
C GLU A 118 -15.13 24.22 -3.48
N ALA A 119 -13.85 24.53 -3.74
CA ALA A 119 -12.83 23.49 -3.89
C ALA A 119 -12.57 22.74 -2.58
N VAL A 120 -12.52 23.45 -1.44
CA VAL A 120 -12.37 22.85 -0.11
C VAL A 120 -13.58 21.98 0.24
N GLU A 121 -14.81 22.49 0.00
CA GLU A 121 -16.05 21.74 0.24
C GLU A 121 -16.09 20.44 -0.60
N ALA A 122 -15.75 20.53 -1.89
CA ALA A 122 -15.71 19.37 -2.79
C ALA A 122 -14.62 18.36 -2.37
N LEU A 123 -13.44 18.83 -1.91
CA LEU A 123 -12.37 17.97 -1.41
C LEU A 123 -12.78 17.28 -0.11
N ASP A 124 -13.42 17.99 0.82
CA ASP A 124 -13.90 17.42 2.08
C ASP A 124 -14.91 16.29 1.83
N GLU A 125 -15.85 16.50 0.89
CA GLU A 125 -16.82 15.48 0.50
C GLU A 125 -16.13 14.24 -0.08
N LEU A 126 -15.22 14.41 -1.05
CA LEU A 126 -14.49 13.31 -1.70
C LEU A 126 -13.60 12.52 -0.73
N LEU A 127 -12.85 13.23 0.11
CA LEU A 127 -12.00 12.59 1.12
C LEU A 127 -12.84 11.89 2.18
N GLY A 128 -13.92 12.55 2.61
CA GLY A 128 -14.85 11.99 3.58
C GLY A 128 -15.51 10.71 3.09
N ASP A 129 -15.94 10.65 1.84
CA ASP A 129 -16.46 9.44 1.20
C ASP A 129 -15.38 8.35 1.12
N ALA A 130 -14.19 8.70 0.65
CA ALA A 130 -13.08 7.77 0.57
C ALA A 130 -12.66 7.19 1.93
N VAL A 131 -12.69 7.98 2.99
CA VAL A 131 -12.41 7.53 4.37
C VAL A 131 -13.53 6.63 4.86
N SER A 132 -14.79 7.01 4.66
CA SER A 132 -15.97 6.22 5.08
C SER A 132 -15.94 4.81 4.50
N HIS A 133 -15.64 4.67 3.22
CA HIS A 133 -15.51 3.37 2.57
C HIS A 133 -14.38 2.51 3.16
N ARG A 134 -13.31 3.13 3.67
CA ARG A 134 -12.18 2.43 4.30
C ARG A 134 -12.43 2.09 5.78
N MET A 135 -13.44 2.69 6.38
CA MET A 135 -13.84 2.37 7.75
C MET A 135 -14.78 1.15 7.82
N ILE A 136 -15.26 0.64 6.69
CA ILE A 136 -16.05 -0.59 6.63
C ILE A 136 -15.13 -1.77 6.92
N ALA A 137 -15.26 -2.35 8.10
CA ALA A 137 -14.46 -3.49 8.54
C ALA A 137 -15.26 -4.36 9.51
N ASP A 138 -15.08 -5.69 9.41
CA ASP A 138 -15.67 -6.69 10.32
C ASP A 138 -14.80 -6.92 11.57
N VAL A 139 -13.70 -6.19 11.69
CA VAL A 139 -12.68 -6.32 12.72
C VAL A 139 -12.29 -4.97 13.29
N PRO A 140 -11.69 -4.90 14.49
CA PRO A 140 -11.21 -3.64 15.05
C PRO A 140 -10.25 -2.91 14.10
N LEU A 141 -10.57 -1.64 13.83
CA LEU A 141 -9.84 -0.74 12.93
C LEU A 141 -9.08 0.32 13.73
N GLY A 142 -7.93 0.72 13.24
CA GLY A 142 -7.14 1.83 13.74
C GLY A 142 -6.50 2.65 12.63
N ALA A 143 -5.80 3.72 13.02
CA ALA A 143 -5.07 4.57 12.09
C ALA A 143 -3.69 4.93 12.64
N PHE A 144 -2.70 5.06 11.75
CA PHE A 144 -1.42 5.66 12.10
C PHE A 144 -1.56 7.19 12.13
N LEU A 145 -1.02 7.81 13.16
CA LEU A 145 -1.04 9.25 13.34
C LEU A 145 0.39 9.76 13.57
N SER A 146 0.88 10.56 12.63
CA SER A 146 2.21 11.18 12.73
C SER A 146 2.18 12.62 13.23
N GLY A 147 0.97 13.22 13.32
CA GLY A 147 0.81 14.65 13.58
C GLY A 147 1.07 15.54 12.35
N GLY A 148 1.42 14.96 11.21
CA GLY A 148 1.47 15.65 9.92
C GLY A 148 0.07 15.96 9.38
N VAL A 149 -0.03 16.91 8.44
CA VAL A 149 -1.31 17.41 7.89
C VAL A 149 -2.17 16.26 7.34
N ASP A 150 -1.58 15.37 6.54
CA ASP A 150 -2.33 14.30 5.86
C ASP A 150 -2.94 13.29 6.85
N SER A 151 -2.12 12.76 7.75
CA SER A 151 -2.58 11.79 8.76
C SER A 151 -3.61 12.42 9.70
N SER A 152 -3.41 13.69 10.09
CA SER A 152 -4.34 14.42 10.94
C SER A 152 -5.69 14.65 10.27
N ALA A 153 -5.71 15.04 8.97
CA ALA A 153 -6.93 15.22 8.20
C ALA A 153 -7.71 13.90 8.07
N VAL A 154 -7.03 12.80 7.75
CA VAL A 154 -7.66 11.48 7.65
C VAL A 154 -8.26 11.06 8.99
N VAL A 155 -7.51 11.19 10.09
CA VAL A 155 -7.99 10.82 11.43
C VAL A 155 -9.14 11.71 11.88
N ALA A 156 -9.11 13.02 11.59
CA ALA A 156 -10.21 13.92 11.87
C ALA A 156 -11.50 13.49 11.13
N MET A 157 -11.39 13.14 9.85
CA MET A 157 -12.51 12.63 9.08
C MET A 157 -13.01 11.27 9.59
N MET A 158 -12.12 10.39 10.04
CA MET A 158 -12.52 9.15 10.69
C MET A 158 -13.29 9.42 11.99
N GLN A 159 -12.78 10.32 12.84
CA GLN A 159 -13.36 10.63 14.15
C GLN A 159 -14.77 11.24 14.02
N THR A 160 -15.01 12.11 13.02
CA THR A 160 -16.34 12.70 12.77
C THR A 160 -17.39 11.68 12.31
N ARG A 161 -16.95 10.53 11.78
CA ARG A 161 -17.80 9.47 11.24
C ARG A 161 -17.88 8.23 12.14
N ALA A 162 -17.01 8.15 13.13
CA ALA A 162 -16.94 7.03 14.04
C ALA A 162 -17.96 7.18 15.19
N SER A 163 -18.60 6.09 15.60
CA SER A 163 -19.48 6.03 16.76
C SER A 163 -18.73 5.88 18.11
N ARG A 164 -17.44 5.63 18.05
CA ARG A 164 -16.51 5.46 19.18
C ARG A 164 -15.19 6.17 18.87
N PRO A 165 -14.39 6.53 19.89
CA PRO A 165 -13.05 7.06 19.66
C PRO A 165 -12.24 6.17 18.70
N VAL A 166 -11.69 6.77 17.66
CA VAL A 166 -10.82 6.08 16.70
C VAL A 166 -9.53 5.70 17.42
N ARG A 167 -9.10 4.47 17.27
CA ARG A 167 -7.79 4.03 17.80
C ARG A 167 -6.69 4.56 16.90
N THR A 168 -5.74 5.28 17.49
CA THR A 168 -4.62 5.86 16.76
C THR A 168 -3.28 5.40 17.34
N PHE A 169 -2.28 5.26 16.49
CA PHE A 169 -0.96 4.74 16.87
C PHE A 169 0.14 5.62 16.30
N SER A 170 1.16 5.91 17.14
CA SER A 170 2.36 6.62 16.73
C SER A 170 3.63 5.98 17.28
N LEU A 171 4.77 6.30 16.65
CA LEU A 171 6.09 6.02 17.17
C LEU A 171 6.75 7.32 17.61
N GLY A 172 7.39 7.26 18.77
CA GLY A 172 8.31 8.28 19.25
C GLY A 172 9.75 7.78 19.19
N PHE A 173 10.67 8.71 19.08
CA PHE A 173 12.10 8.47 19.08
C PHE A 173 12.79 9.35 20.11
N PRO A 174 13.90 8.86 20.76
CA PRO A 174 14.65 9.68 21.72
C PRO A 174 15.28 10.94 21.11
N ASP A 175 15.56 10.91 19.79
CA ASP A 175 16.10 12.06 19.06
C ASP A 175 14.95 12.97 18.63
N ALA A 176 14.91 14.17 19.22
CA ALA A 176 13.89 15.17 18.95
C ALA A 176 13.78 15.60 17.48
N ALA A 177 14.85 15.42 16.69
CA ALA A 177 14.83 15.73 15.25
C ALA A 177 13.94 14.78 14.43
N TYR A 178 13.66 13.60 14.97
CA TYR A 178 12.86 12.55 14.32
C TYR A 178 11.60 12.17 15.14
N ASP A 179 11.38 12.85 16.29
CA ASP A 179 10.27 12.53 17.19
C ASP A 179 8.99 13.28 16.81
N GLU A 180 8.09 12.59 16.11
CA GLU A 180 6.77 13.11 15.74
C GLU A 180 5.69 12.84 16.82
N ALA A 181 5.98 12.03 17.85
CA ALA A 181 4.99 11.63 18.85
C ALA A 181 4.35 12.81 19.61
N PRO A 182 5.08 13.89 19.98
CA PRO A 182 4.45 15.04 20.63
C PRO A 182 3.40 15.72 19.74
N PHE A 183 3.61 15.81 18.44
CA PHE A 183 2.65 16.37 17.48
C PHE A 183 1.45 15.44 17.31
N ALA A 184 1.70 14.14 17.18
CA ALA A 184 0.63 13.14 17.10
C ALA A 184 -0.26 13.17 18.35
N ARG A 185 0.33 13.26 19.54
CA ARG A 185 -0.38 13.37 20.83
C ARG A 185 -1.28 14.60 20.87
N ALA A 186 -0.76 15.76 20.49
CA ALA A 186 -1.53 17.01 20.49
C ALA A 186 -2.76 16.92 19.57
N VAL A 187 -2.60 16.31 18.38
CA VAL A 187 -3.72 16.06 17.46
C VAL A 187 -4.70 15.04 18.05
N ALA A 188 -4.20 13.96 18.64
CA ALA A 188 -5.03 12.92 19.24
C ALA A 188 -5.89 13.46 20.40
N GLU A 189 -5.30 14.28 21.29
CA GLU A 189 -6.00 14.97 22.37
C GLU A 189 -7.07 15.93 21.84
N HIS A 190 -6.74 16.73 20.80
CA HIS A 190 -7.68 17.63 20.18
C HIS A 190 -8.89 16.92 19.55
N LEU A 191 -8.64 15.78 18.88
CA LEU A 191 -9.68 15.01 18.19
C LEU A 191 -10.43 14.04 19.12
N GLY A 192 -9.91 13.78 20.34
CA GLY A 192 -10.49 12.82 21.28
C GLY A 192 -10.36 11.37 20.84
N THR A 193 -9.24 10.99 20.21
CA THR A 193 -8.97 9.62 19.81
C THR A 193 -8.43 8.77 20.96
N ASP A 194 -8.57 7.43 20.85
CA ASP A 194 -7.93 6.45 21.74
C ASP A 194 -6.49 6.22 21.23
N HIS A 195 -5.55 7.01 21.76
CA HIS A 195 -4.19 7.11 21.24
C HIS A 195 -3.19 6.25 21.99
N THR A 196 -2.37 5.49 21.27
CA THR A 196 -1.29 4.67 21.81
C THR A 196 0.04 5.06 21.16
N GLU A 197 1.05 5.35 21.99
CA GLU A 197 2.40 5.69 21.57
C GLU A 197 3.39 4.60 21.96
N LEU A 198 4.39 4.36 21.10
CA LEU A 198 5.54 3.54 21.41
C LEU A 198 6.82 4.32 21.16
N TYR A 199 7.62 4.53 22.19
CA TYR A 199 8.98 5.04 22.04
C TYR A 199 9.95 3.91 21.76
N VAL A 200 10.67 4.03 20.65
CA VAL A 200 11.57 3.01 20.13
C VAL A 200 13.00 3.48 20.27
N ASP A 201 13.83 2.70 20.96
CA ASP A 201 15.26 2.99 21.06
C ASP A 201 16.04 2.54 19.80
N PRO A 202 17.26 3.08 19.55
CA PRO A 202 18.07 2.69 18.41
C PRO A 202 18.41 1.20 18.36
N LYS A 203 18.51 0.50 19.49
CA LYS A 203 18.79 -0.94 19.52
C LYS A 203 17.60 -1.75 19.00
N GLN A 204 16.37 -1.35 19.38
CA GLN A 204 15.15 -1.97 18.87
C GLN A 204 15.02 -1.78 17.35
N THR A 205 15.38 -0.58 16.85
CA THR A 205 15.40 -0.29 15.41
C THR A 205 16.41 -1.17 14.69
N GLN A 206 17.66 -1.26 15.21
CA GLN A 206 18.71 -2.10 14.63
C GLN A 206 18.36 -3.59 14.66
N ALA A 207 17.66 -4.06 15.69
CA ALA A 207 17.27 -5.45 15.83
C ALA A 207 16.29 -5.93 14.74
N VAL A 208 15.60 -5.02 14.06
CA VAL A 208 14.70 -5.36 12.93
C VAL A 208 15.46 -5.59 11.63
N ILE A 209 16.64 -4.99 11.48
CA ILE A 209 17.38 -5.02 10.20
C ILE A 209 17.63 -6.44 9.66
N PRO A 210 18.08 -7.42 10.48
CA PRO A 210 18.27 -8.79 9.98
C PRO A 210 16.99 -9.47 9.48
N ASP A 211 15.82 -9.03 9.96
CA ASP A 211 14.53 -9.62 9.62
C ASP A 211 13.90 -9.00 8.37
N LEU A 212 14.41 -7.84 7.89
CA LEU A 212 13.86 -7.14 6.72
C LEU A 212 13.68 -8.03 5.48
N PRO A 213 14.62 -8.93 5.12
CA PRO A 213 14.43 -9.81 3.98
C PRO A 213 13.29 -10.83 4.12
N SER A 214 12.84 -11.09 5.37
CA SER A 214 11.69 -11.96 5.63
C SER A 214 10.37 -11.18 5.77
N ILE A 215 10.46 -9.86 5.99
CA ILE A 215 9.30 -8.97 6.13
C ILE A 215 8.87 -8.44 4.76
N TYR A 216 9.85 -8.13 3.90
CA TYR A 216 9.63 -7.54 2.58
C TYR A 216 10.16 -8.47 1.49
N ASP A 217 9.33 -8.77 0.52
CA ASP A 217 9.63 -9.74 -0.54
C ASP A 217 10.59 -9.22 -1.61
N GLU A 218 10.66 -7.90 -1.78
CA GLU A 218 11.56 -7.24 -2.72
C GLU A 218 12.34 -6.13 -2.04
N PRO A 219 13.59 -5.87 -2.45
CA PRO A 219 14.36 -4.77 -1.88
C PRO A 219 13.77 -3.41 -2.28
N PHE A 220 13.72 -2.48 -1.33
CA PHE A 220 13.45 -1.07 -1.58
C PHE A 220 14.21 -0.21 -0.57
N ALA A 221 14.66 0.97 -1.02
CA ALA A 221 15.53 1.85 -0.25
C ALA A 221 14.73 2.98 0.41
N ASP A 222 13.79 2.61 1.30
CA ASP A 222 13.00 3.56 2.06
C ASP A 222 13.31 3.41 3.55
N SER A 223 13.74 4.49 4.20
CA SER A 223 14.05 4.50 5.64
C SER A 223 12.83 4.25 6.51
N SER A 224 11.62 4.48 6.00
CA SER A 224 10.36 4.25 6.73
C SER A 224 10.01 2.77 6.92
N GLN A 225 10.68 1.85 6.25
CA GLN A 225 10.39 0.41 6.35
C GLN A 225 10.47 -0.11 7.79
N VAL A 226 11.47 0.30 8.56
CA VAL A 226 11.63 -0.12 9.97
C VAL A 226 10.57 0.51 10.87
N PRO A 227 10.36 1.84 10.86
CA PRO A 227 9.26 2.47 11.59
C PRO A 227 7.89 1.88 11.23
N THR A 228 7.61 1.65 9.95
CA THR A 228 6.33 1.05 9.50
C THR A 228 6.13 -0.34 10.08
N PHE A 229 7.15 -1.18 10.09
CA PHE A 229 7.08 -2.50 10.71
C PHE A 229 6.81 -2.39 12.22
N LEU A 230 7.52 -1.51 12.92
CA LEU A 230 7.39 -1.35 14.37
C LEU A 230 6.00 -0.82 14.77
N VAL A 231 5.48 0.20 14.08
CA VAL A 231 4.14 0.73 14.37
C VAL A 231 3.04 -0.27 13.99
N SER A 232 3.23 -1.04 12.91
CA SER A 232 2.30 -2.11 12.53
C SER A 232 2.27 -3.23 13.58
N ARG A 233 3.43 -3.61 14.12
CA ARG A 233 3.55 -4.58 15.21
C ARG A 233 2.89 -4.08 16.50
N LEU A 234 3.00 -2.80 16.83
CA LEU A 234 2.29 -2.18 17.94
C LEU A 234 0.77 -2.22 17.70
N ALA A 235 0.32 -1.70 16.57
CA ALA A 235 -1.09 -1.63 16.25
C ALA A 235 -1.75 -3.02 16.24
N ARG A 236 -1.03 -4.05 15.77
CA ARG A 236 -1.52 -5.43 15.72
C ARG A 236 -1.89 -6.03 17.10
N GLN A 237 -1.37 -5.46 18.18
CA GLN A 237 -1.76 -5.84 19.55
C GLN A 237 -3.15 -5.35 19.94
N HIS A 238 -3.66 -4.31 19.27
CA HIS A 238 -4.90 -3.62 19.61
C HIS A 238 -5.97 -3.73 18.52
N VAL A 239 -5.55 -3.80 17.26
CA VAL A 239 -6.45 -3.84 16.09
C VAL A 239 -6.02 -4.90 15.10
N THR A 240 -6.92 -5.24 14.18
CA THR A 240 -6.62 -6.19 13.10
C THR A 240 -6.30 -5.47 11.79
N VAL A 241 -6.89 -4.29 11.58
CA VAL A 241 -6.72 -3.44 10.39
C VAL A 241 -6.45 -2.00 10.84
#